data_7aaa7f5142c8eac01c2bb0dab4ea12a6
#
_entry.id   7aaa7f5142c8eac01c2bb0dab4ea12a6
#
_cell.length_a   1.000
_cell.length_b   1.000
_cell.length_c   1.000
_cell.angle_alpha   90.00
_cell.angle_beta   90.00
_cell.angle_gamma   90.00
#
_symmetry.space_group_name_H-M   'P 1'
#
loop_
_entity.id
_entity.type
_entity.pdbx_description
1 polymer ?
#
loop_
_entity_poly.entity_id
_entity_poly.type
_entity_poly.pdbx_seq_one_letter_code
_entity_poly.pdbx_strand_id
1 'polypeptide(L)'
;QKNDTKAQHAKEYILSTYPNSPYALIIKDPKSAEGANAEKNVIKNYYTETYELFTQKNYLECLNKSNDALIRFLKNDYTPKFAYLRALSEGYLYGADSLEKGLIQVTVKYSKSEVYDQAKAILDAVKKQKSSYNPNDTLNNPNNLPSTTYSYNESAQHYCLIVVNGTQDVNAVKESISDFNSQFFSTNKYDLISLPKGEKTFINIRTFKNKDDAMEYYNFLNSKPEIFKSLDKKDYQVFAISIENVAVLLKKLDVEEYKVFFNSKYIGIKQ
;
A
#
# COMPACT_ATOMS: atom_id res chain seq x y z
N GLN A 1 20.57 -16.76 45.32
CA GLN A 1 21.70 -15.84 44.98
C GLN A 1 22.24 -16.03 43.54
N LYS A 2 22.43 -17.25 43.01
CA LYS A 2 22.94 -17.45 41.62
C LYS A 2 21.93 -17.12 40.51
N ASN A 3 20.63 -17.17 40.79
CA ASN A 3 19.57 -16.80 39.82
C ASN A 3 19.36 -15.30 39.70
N ASP A 4 19.59 -14.55 40.78
CA ASP A 4 19.40 -13.08 40.79
C ASP A 4 20.43 -12.37 39.91
N THR A 5 21.69 -12.86 39.89
CA THR A 5 22.75 -12.28 39.06
C THR A 5 22.47 -12.46 37.57
N LYS A 6 21.97 -13.63 37.15
CA LYS A 6 21.60 -13.87 35.75
C LYS A 6 20.39 -13.04 35.32
N ALA A 7 19.40 -12.90 36.18
CA ALA A 7 18.25 -12.04 35.93
C ALA A 7 18.64 -10.56 35.81
N GLN A 8 19.56 -10.11 36.65
CA GLN A 8 20.08 -8.74 36.58
C GLN A 8 20.86 -8.46 35.29
N HIS A 9 21.75 -9.37 34.88
CA HIS A 9 22.47 -9.26 33.60
C HIS A 9 21.50 -9.27 32.38
N ALA A 10 20.45 -10.09 32.40
CA ALA A 10 19.46 -10.12 31.35
C ALA A 10 18.67 -8.78 31.27
N LYS A 11 18.33 -8.18 32.42
CA LYS A 11 17.68 -6.87 32.49
C LYS A 11 18.58 -5.78 31.89
N GLU A 12 19.84 -5.73 32.31
CA GLU A 12 20.83 -4.76 31.83
C GLU A 12 21.06 -4.88 30.31
N TYR A 13 21.13 -6.11 29.81
CA TYR A 13 21.24 -6.40 28.38
C TYR A 13 20.03 -5.85 27.59
N ILE A 14 18.81 -6.11 28.06
CA ILE A 14 17.59 -5.61 27.41
C ILE A 14 17.56 -4.07 27.45
N LEU A 15 17.87 -3.47 28.58
CA LEU A 15 17.84 -2.03 28.75
C LEU A 15 18.88 -1.29 27.91
N SER A 16 20.05 -1.89 27.69
CA SER A 16 21.15 -1.30 26.90
C SER A 16 20.98 -1.54 25.41
N THR A 17 20.54 -2.74 25.01
CA THR A 17 20.49 -3.16 23.60
C THR A 17 19.18 -2.77 22.94
N TYR A 18 18.07 -2.77 23.72
CA TYR A 18 16.72 -2.51 23.21
C TYR A 18 15.95 -1.51 24.10
N PRO A 19 16.47 -0.26 24.30
CA PRO A 19 15.98 0.68 25.32
C PRO A 19 14.52 1.13 25.13
N ASN A 20 13.98 1.02 23.91
CA ASN A 20 12.62 1.37 23.53
C ASN A 20 11.71 0.16 23.31
N SER A 21 12.18 -1.06 23.62
CA SER A 21 11.34 -2.25 23.49
C SER A 21 10.27 -2.28 24.59
N PRO A 22 9.10 -2.93 24.37
CA PRO A 22 8.10 -3.16 25.40
C PRO A 22 8.66 -3.83 26.63
N TYR A 23 9.63 -4.72 26.48
CA TYR A 23 10.32 -5.39 27.58
C TYR A 23 11.18 -4.44 28.41
N ALA A 24 11.88 -3.50 27.77
CA ALA A 24 12.63 -2.46 28.47
C ALA A 24 11.71 -1.53 29.26
N LEU A 25 10.53 -1.19 28.73
CA LEU A 25 9.53 -0.40 29.43
C LEU A 25 8.98 -1.14 30.65
N ILE A 26 8.69 -2.43 30.55
CA ILE A 26 8.24 -3.28 31.67
C ILE A 26 9.34 -3.38 32.75
N ILE A 27 10.61 -3.46 32.35
CA ILE A 27 11.74 -3.49 33.30
C ILE A 27 11.89 -2.16 34.04
N LYS A 28 11.71 -1.03 33.36
CA LYS A 28 11.79 0.33 33.93
C LYS A 28 10.62 0.64 34.86
N ASP A 29 9.43 0.18 34.50
CA ASP A 29 8.21 0.33 35.27
C ASP A 29 7.42 -0.99 35.27
N PRO A 30 7.49 -1.81 36.36
CA PRO A 30 6.75 -3.06 36.49
C PRO A 30 5.21 -2.90 36.48
N LYS A 31 4.70 -1.69 36.71
CA LYS A 31 3.27 -1.39 36.52
C LYS A 31 2.90 -1.30 35.03
N SER A 32 3.89 -1.21 34.16
CA SER A 32 3.74 -1.26 32.70
C SER A 32 3.55 -2.68 32.14
N ALA A 33 3.25 -3.70 32.97
CA ALA A 33 2.60 -4.92 32.49
C ALA A 33 1.26 -4.63 31.77
N GLU A 34 0.69 -3.45 31.99
CA GLU A 34 -0.22 -2.77 31.08
C GLU A 34 0.39 -2.57 29.68
N GLY A 35 1.71 -2.53 29.54
CA GLY A 35 2.44 -2.36 28.28
C GLY A 35 2.27 -3.52 27.29
N ALA A 36 2.18 -4.77 27.74
CA ALA A 36 1.88 -5.91 26.87
C ALA A 36 0.42 -5.84 26.35
N ASN A 37 -0.50 -5.32 27.16
CA ASN A 37 -1.86 -5.01 26.72
C ASN A 37 -1.89 -3.75 25.84
N ALA A 38 -1.04 -2.78 26.09
CA ALA A 38 -0.90 -1.59 25.24
C ALA A 38 -0.37 -1.95 23.85
N GLU A 39 0.65 -2.83 23.75
CA GLU A 39 1.17 -3.32 22.46
C GLU A 39 0.09 -4.11 21.70
N LYS A 40 -0.63 -5.02 22.37
CA LYS A 40 -1.77 -5.73 21.76
C LYS A 40 -2.84 -4.78 21.24
N ASN A 41 -3.13 -3.73 22.00
CA ASN A 41 -4.11 -2.72 21.60
C ASN A 41 -3.60 -1.88 20.41
N VAL A 42 -2.32 -1.52 20.36
CA VAL A 42 -1.71 -0.84 19.20
C VAL A 42 -1.84 -1.69 17.96
N ILE A 43 -1.48 -2.98 18.00
CA ILE A 43 -1.58 -3.90 16.88
C ILE A 43 -3.03 -4.10 16.46
N LYS A 44 -3.94 -4.27 17.43
CA LYS A 44 -5.38 -4.40 17.19
C LYS A 44 -5.94 -3.18 16.46
N ASN A 45 -5.63 -1.98 16.94
CA ASN A 45 -6.09 -0.73 16.33
C ASN A 45 -5.54 -0.57 14.93
N TYR A 46 -4.25 -0.86 14.75
CA TYR A 46 -3.61 -0.84 13.43
C TYR A 46 -4.27 -1.82 12.44
N TYR A 47 -4.64 -3.02 12.92
CA TYR A 47 -5.38 -3.98 12.12
C TYR A 47 -6.79 -3.47 11.78
N THR A 48 -7.50 -2.91 12.75
CA THR A 48 -8.85 -2.36 12.53
C THR A 48 -8.83 -1.29 11.45
N GLU A 49 -7.92 -0.33 11.53
CA GLU A 49 -7.74 0.71 10.50
C GLU A 49 -7.39 0.10 9.12
N THR A 50 -6.52 -0.92 9.10
CA THR A 50 -6.15 -1.61 7.87
C THR A 50 -7.33 -2.34 7.24
N TYR A 51 -8.16 -2.97 8.06
CA TYR A 51 -9.38 -3.66 7.63
C TYR A 51 -10.44 -2.68 7.13
N GLU A 52 -10.60 -1.52 7.79
CA GLU A 52 -11.50 -0.45 7.34
C GLU A 52 -11.12 0.04 5.94
N LEU A 53 -9.83 0.24 5.66
CA LEU A 53 -9.36 0.58 4.31
C LEU A 53 -9.76 -0.47 3.27
N PHE A 54 -9.67 -1.75 3.63
CA PHE A 54 -10.12 -2.83 2.76
C PHE A 54 -11.63 -2.76 2.48
N THR A 55 -12.45 -2.56 3.51
CA THR A 55 -13.91 -2.46 3.37
C THR A 55 -14.34 -1.23 2.58
N GLN A 56 -13.58 -0.14 2.66
CA GLN A 56 -13.76 1.07 1.88
C GLN A 56 -13.22 0.94 0.45
N LYS A 57 -12.74 -0.25 0.05
CA LYS A 57 -12.12 -0.54 -1.26
C LYS A 57 -10.83 0.24 -1.54
N ASN A 58 -10.22 0.81 -0.52
CA ASN A 58 -8.92 1.48 -0.61
C ASN A 58 -7.79 0.43 -0.54
N TYR A 59 -7.75 -0.42 -1.58
CA TYR A 59 -6.90 -1.61 -1.61
C TYR A 59 -5.40 -1.29 -1.61
N LEU A 60 -5.00 -0.18 -2.25
CA LEU A 60 -3.59 0.22 -2.27
C LEU A 60 -3.10 0.63 -0.88
N GLU A 61 -3.91 1.39 -0.16
CA GLU A 61 -3.62 1.79 1.22
C GLU A 61 -3.58 0.58 2.15
N CYS A 62 -4.60 -0.30 2.03
CA CYS A 62 -4.66 -1.55 2.78
C CYS A 62 -3.42 -2.42 2.51
N LEU A 63 -2.98 -2.54 1.26
CA LEU A 63 -1.76 -3.26 0.89
C LEU A 63 -0.53 -2.68 1.57
N ASN A 64 -0.38 -1.36 1.55
CA ASN A 64 0.76 -0.68 2.13
C ASN A 64 0.81 -0.81 3.66
N LYS A 65 -0.33 -0.57 4.33
CA LYS A 65 -0.43 -0.78 5.79
C LYS A 65 -0.21 -2.24 6.16
N SER A 66 -0.69 -3.19 5.37
CA SER A 66 -0.45 -4.61 5.60
C SER A 66 1.04 -4.97 5.48
N ASN A 67 1.74 -4.42 4.48
CA ASN A 67 3.19 -4.61 4.32
C ASN A 67 3.97 -4.00 5.48
N ASP A 68 3.65 -2.76 5.89
CA ASP A 68 4.26 -2.12 7.06
C ASP A 68 4.04 -2.95 8.33
N ALA A 69 2.82 -3.43 8.56
CA ALA A 69 2.50 -4.26 9.71
C ALA A 69 3.30 -5.57 9.75
N LEU A 70 3.52 -6.22 8.60
CA LEU A 70 4.28 -7.46 8.50
C LEU A 70 5.78 -7.28 8.78
N ILE A 71 6.29 -6.05 8.62
CA ILE A 71 7.68 -5.67 8.97
C ILE A 71 7.75 -5.25 10.44
N ARG A 72 6.82 -4.43 10.86
CA ARG A 72 6.82 -3.73 12.15
C ARG A 72 6.42 -4.60 13.32
N PHE A 73 5.38 -5.44 13.13
CA PHE A 73 4.76 -6.27 14.15
C PHE A 73 5.09 -7.73 13.92
N LEU A 74 6.33 -8.13 14.13
CA LEU A 74 6.78 -9.50 13.90
C LEU A 74 6.16 -10.49 14.90
N LYS A 75 5.63 -11.62 14.38
CA LYS A 75 5.17 -12.80 15.14
C LYS A 75 4.12 -12.49 16.24
N ASN A 76 2.98 -11.98 15.85
CA ASN A 76 1.82 -11.78 16.72
C ASN A 76 0.57 -12.44 16.13
N ASP A 77 -0.53 -12.44 16.88
CA ASP A 77 -1.81 -13.08 16.49
C ASP A 77 -2.44 -12.43 15.23
N TYR A 78 -2.10 -11.18 14.92
CA TYR A 78 -2.59 -10.45 13.74
C TYR A 78 -1.72 -10.63 12.49
N THR A 79 -0.52 -11.20 12.61
CA THR A 79 0.38 -11.41 11.46
C THR A 79 -0.29 -12.18 10.31
N PRO A 80 -1.02 -13.30 10.56
CA PRO A 80 -1.75 -13.98 9.50
C PRO A 80 -2.85 -13.14 8.87
N LYS A 81 -3.54 -12.31 9.67
CA LYS A 81 -4.61 -11.42 9.19
C LYS A 81 -4.08 -10.32 8.29
N PHE A 82 -2.96 -9.70 8.63
CA PHE A 82 -2.28 -8.75 7.76
C PHE A 82 -1.82 -9.40 6.45
N ALA A 83 -1.24 -10.60 6.50
CA ALA A 83 -0.83 -11.34 5.31
C ALA A 83 -2.03 -11.68 4.41
N TYR A 84 -3.17 -11.99 5.00
CA TYR A 84 -4.41 -12.26 4.28
C TYR A 84 -4.97 -10.99 3.62
N LEU A 85 -5.06 -9.87 4.35
CA LEU A 85 -5.48 -8.57 3.79
C LEU A 85 -4.56 -8.12 2.66
N ARG A 86 -3.25 -8.33 2.81
CA ARG A 86 -2.28 -8.10 1.74
C ARG A 86 -2.62 -8.90 0.49
N ALA A 87 -2.81 -10.21 0.63
CA ALA A 87 -3.10 -11.09 -0.50
C ALA A 87 -4.41 -10.71 -1.22
N LEU A 88 -5.46 -10.37 -0.46
CA LEU A 88 -6.72 -9.90 -1.02
C LEU A 88 -6.54 -8.56 -1.76
N SER A 89 -5.83 -7.61 -1.17
CA SER A 89 -5.57 -6.30 -1.78
C SER A 89 -4.73 -6.44 -3.05
N GLU A 90 -3.70 -7.31 -3.05
CA GLU A 90 -2.93 -7.65 -4.26
C GLU A 90 -3.84 -8.24 -5.35
N GLY A 91 -4.82 -9.06 -4.96
CA GLY A 91 -5.82 -9.62 -5.87
C GLY A 91 -6.67 -8.57 -6.54
N TYR A 92 -7.19 -7.62 -5.77
CA TYR A 92 -7.99 -6.51 -6.32
C TYR A 92 -7.18 -5.57 -7.19
N LEU A 93 -5.93 -5.30 -6.84
CA LEU A 93 -5.05 -4.39 -7.58
C LEU A 93 -4.43 -5.02 -8.82
N TYR A 94 -4.04 -6.29 -8.74
CA TYR A 94 -3.16 -6.92 -9.72
C TYR A 94 -3.77 -8.16 -10.38
N GLY A 95 -4.98 -8.57 -9.94
CA GLY A 95 -5.73 -9.67 -10.53
C GLY A 95 -5.47 -11.03 -9.92
N ALA A 96 -6.12 -12.05 -10.52
CA ALA A 96 -6.22 -13.40 -9.97
C ALA A 96 -4.88 -14.11 -9.74
N ASP A 97 -3.86 -13.83 -10.57
CA ASP A 97 -2.54 -14.44 -10.40
C ASP A 97 -1.82 -13.96 -9.14
N SER A 98 -1.96 -12.67 -8.83
CA SER A 98 -1.41 -12.07 -7.60
C SER A 98 -2.15 -12.57 -6.37
N LEU A 99 -3.49 -12.63 -6.46
CA LEU A 99 -4.33 -13.21 -5.41
C LEU A 99 -3.92 -14.65 -5.11
N GLU A 100 -3.79 -15.48 -6.14
CA GLU A 100 -3.39 -16.90 -5.98
C GLU A 100 -2.04 -17.01 -5.29
N LYS A 101 -1.03 -16.27 -5.75
CA LYS A 101 0.32 -16.27 -5.16
C LYS A 101 0.28 -15.84 -3.68
N GLY A 102 -0.43 -14.77 -3.37
CA GLY A 102 -0.59 -14.28 -2.00
C GLY A 102 -1.29 -15.29 -1.10
N LEU A 103 -2.39 -15.89 -1.55
CA LEU A 103 -3.15 -16.89 -0.79
C LEU A 103 -2.36 -18.20 -0.59
N ILE A 104 -1.56 -18.63 -1.55
CA ILE A 104 -0.63 -19.76 -1.37
C ILE A 104 0.33 -19.46 -0.20
N GLN A 105 0.93 -18.25 -0.17
CA GLN A 105 1.82 -17.88 0.94
C GLN A 105 1.10 -17.89 2.29
N VAL A 106 -0.14 -17.41 2.36
CA VAL A 106 -0.95 -17.41 3.58
C VAL A 106 -1.23 -18.84 4.05
N THR A 107 -1.71 -19.70 3.14
CA THR A 107 -2.07 -21.10 3.49
C THR A 107 -0.88 -21.95 3.87
N VAL A 108 0.29 -21.74 3.26
CA VAL A 108 1.52 -22.45 3.59
C VAL A 108 2.11 -21.95 4.92
N LYS A 109 2.26 -20.64 5.07
CA LYS A 109 2.97 -20.07 6.22
C LYS A 109 2.13 -20.04 7.50
N TYR A 110 0.80 -19.92 7.36
CA TYR A 110 -0.13 -19.73 8.48
C TYR A 110 -1.23 -20.81 8.51
N SER A 111 -0.86 -22.07 8.27
CA SER A 111 -1.79 -23.21 8.17
C SER A 111 -2.60 -23.51 9.44
N LYS A 112 -2.21 -22.96 10.60
CA LYS A 112 -2.94 -23.10 11.88
C LYS A 112 -3.63 -21.80 12.32
N SER A 113 -3.73 -20.80 11.47
CA SER A 113 -4.34 -19.52 11.80
C SER A 113 -5.84 -19.51 11.50
N GLU A 114 -6.56 -18.59 12.13
CA GLU A 114 -7.99 -18.39 11.91
C GLU A 114 -8.36 -17.95 10.48
N VAL A 115 -7.41 -17.42 9.69
CA VAL A 115 -7.64 -17.01 8.29
C VAL A 115 -7.37 -18.15 7.29
N TYR A 116 -6.88 -19.31 7.76
CA TYR A 116 -6.49 -20.40 6.88
C TYR A 116 -7.65 -20.93 6.02
N ASP A 117 -8.77 -21.25 6.65
CA ASP A 117 -9.92 -21.82 5.94
C ASP A 117 -10.50 -20.85 4.92
N GLN A 118 -10.57 -19.55 5.27
CA GLN A 118 -11.01 -18.49 4.36
C GLN A 118 -10.05 -18.33 3.18
N ALA A 119 -8.75 -18.27 3.47
CA ALA A 119 -7.72 -18.16 2.44
C ALA A 119 -7.73 -19.36 1.49
N LYS A 120 -7.88 -20.58 2.05
CA LYS A 120 -7.96 -21.82 1.28
C LYS A 120 -9.20 -21.86 0.40
N ALA A 121 -10.36 -21.51 0.91
CA ALA A 121 -11.61 -21.49 0.15
C ALA A 121 -11.51 -20.56 -1.07
N ILE A 122 -10.96 -19.35 -0.90
CA ILE A 122 -10.76 -18.41 -2.01
C ILE A 122 -9.71 -18.96 -2.99
N LEU A 123 -8.60 -19.53 -2.49
CA LEU A 123 -7.58 -20.13 -3.34
C LEU A 123 -8.13 -21.26 -4.21
N ASP A 124 -8.95 -22.15 -3.64
CA ASP A 124 -9.57 -23.25 -4.35
C ASP A 124 -10.56 -22.72 -5.41
N ALA A 125 -11.33 -21.68 -5.08
CA ALA A 125 -12.23 -21.03 -6.04
C ALA A 125 -11.47 -20.38 -7.22
N VAL A 126 -10.36 -19.67 -6.95
CA VAL A 126 -9.51 -19.07 -7.99
C VAL A 126 -8.92 -20.14 -8.90
N LYS A 127 -8.42 -21.24 -8.34
CA LYS A 127 -7.88 -22.37 -9.11
C LYS A 127 -8.95 -23.04 -9.97
N LYS A 128 -10.15 -23.26 -9.42
CA LYS A 128 -11.28 -23.83 -10.15
C LYS A 128 -11.69 -22.93 -11.31
N GLN A 129 -11.77 -21.63 -11.10
CA GLN A 129 -12.12 -20.68 -12.16
C GLN A 129 -11.08 -20.66 -13.28
N LYS A 130 -9.78 -20.75 -12.94
CA LYS A 130 -8.70 -20.85 -13.93
C LYS A 130 -8.73 -22.17 -14.72
N SER A 131 -9.05 -23.27 -14.07
CA SER A 131 -9.13 -24.59 -14.73
C SER A 131 -10.37 -24.74 -15.62
N SER A 132 -11.44 -23.99 -15.35
CA SER A 132 -12.67 -23.95 -16.15
C SER A 132 -12.66 -22.82 -17.21
N TYR A 133 -11.58 -22.04 -17.30
CA TYR A 133 -11.47 -20.98 -18.30
C TYR A 133 -11.35 -21.59 -19.71
N ASN A 134 -12.42 -21.50 -20.46
CA ASN A 134 -12.42 -21.75 -21.89
C ASN A 134 -12.33 -20.39 -22.60
N PRO A 135 -11.30 -20.13 -23.44
CA PRO A 135 -11.14 -18.84 -24.13
C PRO A 135 -12.36 -18.38 -24.94
N ASN A 136 -13.28 -19.30 -25.24
CA ASN A 136 -14.48 -19.02 -26.02
C ASN A 136 -15.70 -18.58 -25.20
N ASP A 137 -15.62 -18.57 -23.84
CA ASP A 137 -16.77 -18.24 -22.98
C ASP A 137 -16.76 -16.77 -22.48
N THR A 138 -15.91 -15.91 -23.01
CA THR A 138 -15.72 -14.53 -22.56
C THR A 138 -16.86 -13.55 -22.89
N LEU A 139 -17.97 -14.02 -23.45
CA LEU A 139 -19.06 -13.14 -23.94
C LEU A 139 -20.23 -12.95 -22.95
N ASN A 140 -20.31 -13.66 -21.81
CA ASN A 140 -21.58 -13.72 -21.08
C ASN A 140 -21.60 -13.35 -19.60
N ASN A 141 -20.55 -12.74 -18.99
CA ASN A 141 -20.73 -12.19 -17.64
C ASN A 141 -19.83 -10.97 -17.35
N PRO A 142 -20.31 -9.74 -17.63
CA PRO A 142 -19.54 -8.51 -17.43
C PRO A 142 -19.41 -8.05 -15.96
N ASN A 143 -20.00 -8.73 -14.98
CA ASN A 143 -20.22 -8.16 -13.65
C ASN A 143 -19.19 -8.49 -12.57
N ASN A 144 -18.10 -9.20 -12.84
CA ASN A 144 -17.14 -9.62 -11.80
C ASN A 144 -15.65 -9.39 -12.11
N LEU A 145 -15.28 -8.67 -13.16
CA LEU A 145 -13.91 -8.20 -13.31
C LEU A 145 -13.80 -6.73 -12.89
N PRO A 146 -12.74 -6.34 -12.16
CA PRO A 146 -12.43 -4.92 -11.99
C PRO A 146 -12.39 -4.27 -13.37
N SER A 147 -13.05 -3.14 -13.53
CA SER A 147 -13.10 -2.40 -14.79
C SER A 147 -11.70 -2.35 -15.43
N THR A 148 -11.62 -2.73 -16.70
CA THR A 148 -10.39 -2.54 -17.50
C THR A 148 -10.38 -1.18 -18.17
N THR A 149 -11.38 -0.35 -17.93
CA THR A 149 -11.56 0.96 -18.56
C THR A 149 -11.44 2.05 -17.50
N TYR A 150 -10.70 3.10 -17.81
CA TYR A 150 -10.62 4.28 -16.95
C TYR A 150 -11.97 4.98 -16.87
N SER A 151 -12.34 5.39 -15.65
CA SER A 151 -13.56 6.13 -15.37
C SER A 151 -13.25 7.55 -14.90
N TYR A 152 -14.11 8.52 -15.26
CA TYR A 152 -13.98 9.89 -14.80
C TYR A 152 -14.97 10.16 -13.69
N ASN A 153 -14.46 10.44 -12.49
CA ASN A 153 -15.26 10.75 -11.31
C ASN A 153 -14.57 11.88 -10.53
N GLU A 154 -15.09 13.09 -10.64
CA GLU A 154 -14.51 14.27 -10.00
C GLU A 154 -14.58 14.23 -8.47
N SER A 155 -15.62 13.59 -7.92
CA SER A 155 -15.86 13.50 -6.48
C SER A 155 -15.11 12.37 -5.80
N ALA A 156 -14.51 11.45 -6.58
CA ALA A 156 -13.70 10.37 -6.01
C ALA A 156 -12.44 10.92 -5.33
N GLN A 157 -11.89 10.16 -4.40
CA GLN A 157 -10.55 10.43 -3.88
C GLN A 157 -9.52 10.25 -4.98
N HIS A 158 -8.53 11.15 -5.00
CA HIS A 158 -7.46 11.18 -5.99
C HIS A 158 -6.08 11.10 -5.33
N TYR A 159 -5.11 10.71 -6.13
CA TYR A 159 -3.68 10.81 -5.86
C TYR A 159 -3.03 11.73 -6.89
N CYS A 160 -1.89 12.33 -6.53
CA CYS A 160 -0.94 12.80 -7.52
C CYS A 160 0.07 11.67 -7.74
N LEU A 161 0.12 11.17 -8.96
CA LEU A 161 0.95 10.03 -9.36
C LEU A 161 2.13 10.51 -10.19
N ILE A 162 3.33 10.10 -9.81
CA ILE A 162 4.54 10.26 -10.62
C ILE A 162 4.95 8.87 -11.09
N VAL A 163 5.07 8.69 -12.38
CA VAL A 163 5.59 7.46 -13.00
C VAL A 163 7.01 7.73 -13.46
N VAL A 164 7.96 6.99 -12.92
CA VAL A 164 9.38 7.07 -13.29
C VAL A 164 9.76 5.82 -14.07
N ASN A 165 10.36 6.00 -15.25
CA ASN A 165 10.82 4.91 -16.11
C ASN A 165 12.23 4.45 -15.71
N GLY A 166 12.51 3.15 -15.90
CA GLY A 166 13.81 2.54 -15.67
C GLY A 166 14.16 2.36 -14.19
N THR A 167 15.45 2.13 -13.91
CA THR A 167 16.03 1.85 -12.59
C THR A 167 16.55 3.12 -11.91
N GLN A 168 15.91 4.27 -12.15
CA GLN A 168 16.31 5.55 -11.57
C GLN A 168 16.21 5.52 -10.04
N ASP A 169 17.14 6.19 -9.37
CA ASP A 169 17.04 6.41 -7.93
C ASP A 169 15.94 7.45 -7.63
N VAL A 170 14.80 6.94 -7.20
CA VAL A 170 13.62 7.74 -6.86
C VAL A 170 13.72 8.41 -5.48
N ASN A 171 14.75 8.13 -4.67
CA ASN A 171 14.85 8.67 -3.32
C ASN A 171 15.07 10.18 -3.33
N ALA A 172 15.93 10.69 -4.21
CA ALA A 172 16.15 12.13 -4.36
C ALA A 172 14.87 12.88 -4.76
N VAL A 173 14.04 12.29 -5.61
CA VAL A 173 12.71 12.85 -5.97
C VAL A 173 11.78 12.84 -4.77
N LYS A 174 11.73 11.74 -4.02
CA LYS A 174 10.89 11.63 -2.81
C LYS A 174 11.29 12.63 -1.74
N GLU A 175 12.59 12.84 -1.53
CA GLU A 175 13.10 13.87 -0.61
C GLU A 175 12.67 15.26 -1.07
N SER A 176 12.87 15.60 -2.35
CA SER A 176 12.44 16.88 -2.90
C SER A 176 10.93 17.11 -2.79
N ILE A 177 10.11 16.07 -2.96
CA ILE A 177 8.65 16.15 -2.76
C ILE A 177 8.31 16.31 -1.27
N SER A 178 9.04 15.64 -0.38
CA SER A 178 8.82 15.79 1.07
C SER A 178 9.13 17.22 1.54
N ASP A 179 10.22 17.81 1.04
CA ASP A 179 10.58 19.20 1.32
C ASP A 179 9.52 20.17 0.76
N PHE A 180 9.10 19.95 -0.48
CA PHE A 180 8.02 20.72 -1.10
C PHE A 180 6.72 20.65 -0.30
N ASN A 181 6.31 19.44 0.15
CA ASN A 181 5.12 19.29 0.98
C ASN A 181 5.27 20.01 2.33
N SER A 182 6.43 19.93 2.95
CA SER A 182 6.71 20.60 4.22
C SER A 182 6.66 22.11 4.09
N GLN A 183 7.12 22.64 2.97
CA GLN A 183 7.16 24.07 2.71
C GLN A 183 5.79 24.67 2.35
N PHE A 184 5.02 23.98 1.49
CA PHE A 184 3.83 24.54 0.87
C PHE A 184 2.52 23.92 1.34
N PHE A 185 2.57 22.71 1.91
CA PHE A 185 1.41 21.93 2.34
C PHE A 185 1.57 21.41 3.77
N SER A 186 2.22 22.19 4.65
CA SER A 186 2.55 21.78 6.04
C SER A 186 1.33 21.38 6.88
N THR A 187 0.13 21.90 6.55
CA THR A 187 -1.13 21.51 7.19
C THR A 187 -1.69 20.20 6.67
N ASN A 188 -1.23 19.75 5.50
CA ASN A 188 -1.70 18.56 4.82
C ASN A 188 -0.64 17.47 5.01
N LYS A 189 -1.00 16.39 5.67
CA LYS A 189 -0.11 15.23 5.85
C LYS A 189 -0.22 14.31 4.62
N TYR A 190 0.43 14.68 3.53
CA TYR A 190 0.49 13.83 2.35
C TYR A 190 1.52 12.72 2.53
N ASP A 191 1.09 11.48 2.43
CA ASP A 191 1.99 10.32 2.42
C ASP A 191 2.58 10.10 1.02
N LEU A 192 3.87 9.76 0.98
CA LEU A 192 4.54 9.34 -0.25
C LEU A 192 4.79 7.84 -0.23
N ILE A 193 4.23 7.15 -1.22
CA ILE A 193 4.44 5.71 -1.39
C ILE A 193 4.99 5.44 -2.78
N SER A 194 6.11 4.73 -2.84
CA SER A 194 6.69 4.26 -4.09
C SER A 194 6.46 2.76 -4.27
N LEU A 195 5.97 2.39 -5.45
CA LEU A 195 5.69 1.02 -5.85
C LEU A 195 6.47 0.69 -7.12
N PRO A 196 7.58 -0.04 -7.04
CA PRO A 196 8.25 -0.59 -8.20
C PRO A 196 7.38 -1.67 -8.86
N LYS A 197 7.18 -1.58 -10.18
CA LYS A 197 6.45 -2.58 -10.95
C LYS A 197 6.92 -2.66 -12.40
N GLY A 198 7.49 -3.80 -12.78
CA GLY A 198 8.18 -3.95 -14.05
C GLY A 198 9.38 -2.99 -14.13
N GLU A 199 9.51 -2.30 -15.26
CA GLU A 199 10.57 -1.31 -15.47
C GLU A 199 10.17 0.11 -15.03
N LYS A 200 9.11 0.25 -14.23
CA LYS A 200 8.59 1.54 -13.78
C LYS A 200 8.48 1.59 -12.25
N THR A 201 8.65 2.79 -11.71
CA THR A 201 8.32 3.08 -10.31
C THR A 201 7.18 4.09 -10.27
N PHE A 202 6.12 3.74 -9.55
CA PHE A 202 4.93 4.56 -9.33
C PHE A 202 5.05 5.22 -7.96
N ILE A 203 5.24 6.56 -7.91
CA ILE A 203 5.27 7.33 -6.67
C ILE A 203 3.90 7.96 -6.51
N ASN A 204 3.18 7.57 -5.46
CA ASN A 204 1.85 8.07 -5.14
C ASN A 204 1.95 9.08 -4.00
N ILE A 205 1.47 10.28 -4.22
CA ILE A 205 1.27 11.31 -3.20
C ILE A 205 -0.21 11.26 -2.84
N ARG A 206 -0.54 11.00 -1.55
CA ARG A 206 -1.88 10.66 -1.08
C ARG A 206 -2.30 11.56 0.07
N THR A 207 -3.55 11.75 0.29
CA THR A 207 -4.79 11.48 -0.45
C THR A 207 -5.48 12.81 -0.65
N PHE A 208 -5.96 13.08 -1.83
CA PHE A 208 -6.74 14.27 -2.13
C PHE A 208 -8.22 13.93 -2.09
N LYS A 209 -9.07 14.81 -1.57
CA LYS A 209 -10.49 14.54 -1.37
C LYS A 209 -11.25 14.34 -2.68
N ASN A 210 -10.83 15.04 -3.72
CA ASN A 210 -11.47 15.09 -5.02
C ASN A 210 -10.45 15.42 -6.12
N LYS A 211 -10.93 15.52 -7.36
CA LYS A 211 -10.13 15.89 -8.53
C LYS A 211 -9.50 17.26 -8.40
N ASP A 212 -10.26 18.25 -7.92
CA ASP A 212 -9.81 19.65 -7.93
C ASP A 212 -8.64 19.86 -6.98
N ASP A 213 -8.70 19.30 -5.78
CA ASP A 213 -7.58 19.32 -4.82
C ASP A 213 -6.32 18.62 -5.41
N ALA A 214 -6.50 17.51 -6.12
CA ALA A 214 -5.39 16.81 -6.76
C ALA A 214 -4.81 17.58 -7.95
N MET A 215 -5.66 18.27 -8.72
CA MET A 215 -5.22 19.09 -9.86
C MET A 215 -4.54 20.39 -9.40
N GLU A 216 -4.98 21.00 -8.31
CA GLU A 216 -4.27 22.13 -7.69
C GLU A 216 -2.84 21.72 -7.31
N TYR A 217 -2.70 20.60 -6.62
CA TYR A 217 -1.40 20.07 -6.25
C TYR A 217 -0.56 19.71 -7.50
N TYR A 218 -1.16 19.03 -8.48
CA TYR A 218 -0.52 18.66 -9.77
C TYR A 218 0.04 19.91 -10.47
N ASN A 219 -0.77 20.96 -10.59
CA ASN A 219 -0.36 22.20 -11.25
C ASN A 219 0.79 22.87 -10.50
N PHE A 220 0.71 22.93 -9.18
CA PHE A 220 1.75 23.55 -8.37
C PHE A 220 3.04 22.73 -8.40
N LEU A 221 2.97 21.41 -8.30
CA LEU A 221 4.13 20.54 -8.40
C LEU A 221 4.85 20.69 -9.77
N ASN A 222 4.07 20.76 -10.86
CA ASN A 222 4.64 20.94 -12.20
C ASN A 222 5.20 22.35 -12.44
N SER A 223 4.82 23.34 -11.62
CA SER A 223 5.41 24.69 -11.67
C SER A 223 6.81 24.73 -11.03
N LYS A 224 7.28 23.62 -10.42
CA LYS A 224 8.53 23.51 -9.67
C LYS A 224 9.46 22.46 -10.29
N PRO A 225 10.07 22.73 -11.47
CA PRO A 225 10.91 21.77 -12.17
C PRO A 225 12.13 21.32 -11.36
N GLU A 226 12.56 22.11 -10.39
CA GLU A 226 13.66 21.79 -9.48
C GLU A 226 13.42 20.53 -8.63
N ILE A 227 12.16 20.12 -8.41
CA ILE A 227 11.81 18.89 -7.69
C ILE A 227 12.30 17.66 -8.46
N PHE A 228 12.30 17.72 -9.77
CA PHE A 228 12.67 16.62 -10.66
C PHE A 228 14.08 16.73 -11.23
N LYS A 229 14.96 17.59 -10.66
CA LYS A 229 16.31 17.83 -11.17
C LYS A 229 17.21 16.59 -11.25
N SER A 230 16.88 15.53 -10.50
CA SER A 230 17.60 14.25 -10.53
C SER A 230 17.12 13.32 -11.65
N LEU A 231 16.09 13.69 -12.42
CA LEU A 231 15.53 12.91 -13.52
C LEU A 231 15.54 13.72 -14.81
N ASP A 232 15.77 13.05 -15.93
CA ASP A 232 15.51 13.63 -17.23
C ASP A 232 14.00 13.75 -17.46
N LYS A 233 13.54 14.84 -18.11
CA LYS A 233 12.12 15.10 -18.36
C LYS A 233 11.42 13.99 -19.16
N LYS A 234 12.15 13.22 -19.95
CA LYS A 234 11.63 12.07 -20.69
C LYS A 234 11.40 10.83 -19.83
N ASP A 235 12.01 10.77 -18.63
CA ASP A 235 12.03 9.58 -17.79
C ASP A 235 10.93 9.60 -16.72
N TYR A 236 10.13 10.66 -16.64
CA TYR A 236 9.01 10.70 -15.71
C TYR A 236 7.77 11.36 -16.33
N GLN A 237 6.62 11.03 -15.76
CA GLN A 237 5.32 11.63 -16.06
C GLN A 237 4.57 11.87 -14.76
N VAL A 238 3.78 12.95 -14.70
CA VAL A 238 2.98 13.33 -13.53
C VAL A 238 1.51 13.36 -13.91
N PHE A 239 0.63 12.83 -13.05
CA PHE A 239 -0.81 12.78 -13.27
C PHE A 239 -1.58 13.04 -11.98
N ALA A 240 -2.78 13.62 -12.09
CA ALA A 240 -3.81 13.40 -11.09
C ALA A 240 -4.59 12.13 -11.49
N ILE A 241 -4.91 11.26 -10.54
CA ILE A 241 -5.54 9.96 -10.81
C ILE A 241 -6.49 9.57 -9.69
N SER A 242 -7.72 9.15 -10.02
CA SER A 242 -8.62 8.60 -9.01
C SER A 242 -8.13 7.24 -8.50
N ILE A 243 -8.49 6.90 -7.27
CA ILE A 243 -8.08 5.63 -6.65
C ILE A 243 -8.49 4.42 -7.51
N GLU A 244 -9.69 4.45 -8.08
CA GLU A 244 -10.18 3.39 -8.95
C GLU A 244 -9.31 3.24 -10.21
N ASN A 245 -8.88 4.36 -10.79
CA ASN A 245 -8.02 4.37 -11.98
C ASN A 245 -6.59 3.93 -11.66
N VAL A 246 -6.08 4.14 -10.43
CA VAL A 246 -4.79 3.58 -10.01
C VAL A 246 -4.80 2.06 -10.15
N ALA A 247 -5.87 1.40 -9.70
CA ALA A 247 -6.01 -0.05 -9.82
C ALA A 247 -6.00 -0.52 -11.28
N VAL A 248 -6.70 0.20 -12.17
CA VAL A 248 -6.71 -0.09 -13.62
C VAL A 248 -5.32 0.09 -14.22
N LEU A 249 -4.63 1.20 -13.90
CA LEU A 249 -3.29 1.49 -14.42
C LEU A 249 -2.26 0.45 -13.98
N LEU A 250 -2.28 0.07 -12.70
CA LEU A 250 -1.36 -0.95 -12.15
C LEU A 250 -1.61 -2.35 -12.71
N LYS A 251 -2.82 -2.63 -13.19
CA LYS A 251 -3.17 -3.88 -13.87
C LYS A 251 -2.69 -3.88 -15.33
N LYS A 252 -2.96 -2.79 -16.06
CA LYS A 252 -2.61 -2.64 -17.48
C LYS A 252 -1.12 -2.36 -17.69
N LEU A 253 -0.51 -1.57 -16.81
CA LEU A 253 0.83 -0.98 -16.94
C LEU A 253 1.01 -0.12 -18.20
N ASP A 254 -0.08 0.25 -18.86
CA ASP A 254 -0.09 1.13 -20.03
C ASP A 254 -0.27 2.60 -19.57
N VAL A 255 0.86 3.25 -19.36
CA VAL A 255 0.92 4.65 -18.92
C VAL A 255 0.51 5.61 -20.05
N GLU A 256 0.77 5.25 -21.29
CA GLU A 256 0.41 6.10 -22.43
C GLU A 256 -1.11 6.09 -22.65
N GLU A 257 -1.79 4.95 -22.47
CA GLU A 257 -3.25 4.90 -22.47
C GLU A 257 -3.84 5.81 -21.38
N TYR A 258 -3.26 5.77 -20.16
CA TYR A 258 -3.72 6.66 -19.09
C TYR A 258 -3.45 8.13 -19.40
N LYS A 259 -2.32 8.46 -20.00
CA LYS A 259 -1.99 9.83 -20.43
C LYS A 259 -3.01 10.39 -21.43
N VAL A 260 -3.45 9.59 -22.39
CA VAL A 260 -4.52 9.98 -23.33
C VAL A 260 -5.82 10.28 -22.56
N PHE A 261 -6.22 9.41 -21.63
CA PHE A 261 -7.38 9.62 -20.78
C PHE A 261 -7.23 10.89 -19.92
N PHE A 262 -6.08 11.09 -19.27
CA PHE A 262 -5.79 12.24 -18.42
C PHE A 262 -5.85 13.54 -19.23
N ASN A 263 -5.21 13.61 -20.37
CA ASN A 263 -5.23 14.78 -21.23
C ASN A 263 -6.65 15.15 -21.66
N SER A 264 -7.46 14.17 -22.01
CA SER A 264 -8.87 14.38 -22.43
C SER A 264 -9.75 14.84 -21.28
N LYS A 265 -9.62 14.24 -20.09
CA LYS A 265 -10.58 14.41 -18.98
C LYS A 265 -10.15 15.44 -17.94
N TYR A 266 -8.84 15.57 -17.69
CA TYR A 266 -8.33 16.47 -16.65
C TYR A 266 -7.77 17.78 -17.20
N ILE A 267 -7.14 17.73 -18.39
CA ILE A 267 -6.52 18.91 -19.01
C ILE A 267 -7.45 19.54 -20.06
N GLY A 268 -8.40 18.79 -20.61
CA GLY A 268 -9.35 19.30 -21.61
C GLY A 268 -8.77 19.39 -23.02
N ILE A 269 -7.66 18.74 -23.30
CA ILE A 269 -7.08 18.67 -24.66
C ILE A 269 -7.96 17.73 -25.47
N LYS A 270 -8.69 18.27 -26.46
CA LYS A 270 -9.36 17.48 -27.49
C LYS A 270 -8.29 16.97 -28.47
N GLN A 271 -8.26 15.67 -28.67
CA GLN A 271 -7.48 15.05 -29.75
C GLN A 271 -8.13 15.31 -31.11
#